data_32e018d2d6204f94f56251616af1b602
#
_entry.id   32e018d2d6204f94f56251616af1b602
#
_cell.length_a   1.000
_cell.length_b   1.000
_cell.length_c   1.000
_cell.angle_alpha   90.00
_cell.angle_beta   90.00
_cell.angle_gamma   90.00
#
_symmetry.space_group_name_H-M   'P 1'
#
loop_
_entity.id
_entity.type
_entity.pdbx_description
1 polymer ?
#
loop_
_entity_poly.entity_id
_entity_poly.type
_entity_poly.pdbx_seq_one_letter_code
_entity_poly.pdbx_strand_id
1 'polypeptide(L)'
;MDQNKKYDICICSTKKDERWIKILYDSIMKYRLPSGVILPDPDLTYNRIYTDPTESEYDEKTEEILASSRYLLIICSPDAGASKPLSDRLVRFKDMNDGENVIAVLVEGEPQESFPPEFIEEKHVRRLMPDMSVVEYTETVEPVASDIRAGDSKEAKQKLRYETVRIVASVLGLHPDVLERRHEKRRQRAIITVAVSASLILSVIAGIFLGFGLKAKHEGDIFTRQTEISTEVAERLTKELPDQFSDIPEAKQAIEEIIAEAQTDLYGEG
;
A
#
# COMPACT_ATOMS: atom_id res chain seq x y z
N MET A 1 11.08 -7.34 -24.87
CA MET A 1 11.18 -7.17 -23.41
C MET A 1 12.33 -8.02 -22.92
N ASP A 2 13.30 -7.41 -22.30
CA ASP A 2 14.57 -8.06 -21.92
C ASP A 2 14.35 -8.94 -20.70
N GLN A 3 14.14 -10.25 -20.93
CA GLN A 3 13.88 -11.26 -19.86
C GLN A 3 15.12 -11.57 -19.00
N ASN A 4 16.24 -10.86 -19.21
CA ASN A 4 17.51 -11.21 -18.57
C ASN A 4 17.99 -10.18 -17.53
N LYS A 5 17.10 -9.29 -17.05
CA LYS A 5 17.46 -8.33 -16.02
C LYS A 5 17.55 -8.99 -14.64
N LYS A 6 18.65 -8.77 -13.92
CA LYS A 6 18.92 -9.32 -12.58
C LYS A 6 17.99 -8.74 -11.51
N TYR A 7 17.67 -7.44 -11.65
CA TYR A 7 16.83 -6.71 -10.70
C TYR A 7 15.55 -6.23 -11.37
N ASP A 8 14.45 -6.28 -10.63
CA ASP A 8 13.18 -5.70 -11.06
C ASP A 8 13.19 -4.18 -10.88
N ILE A 9 13.74 -3.72 -9.75
CA ILE A 9 13.78 -2.30 -9.36
C ILE A 9 15.17 -1.99 -8.80
N CYS A 10 15.76 -0.89 -9.24
CA CYS A 10 16.87 -0.23 -8.57
C CYS A 10 16.33 1.03 -7.89
N ILE A 11 16.46 1.14 -6.56
CA ILE A 11 16.03 2.31 -5.79
C ILE A 11 17.24 3.17 -5.49
N CYS A 12 17.24 4.40 -6.02
CA CYS A 12 18.29 5.39 -5.79
C CYS A 12 17.77 6.56 -4.95
N SER A 13 18.60 7.04 -4.04
CA SER A 13 18.35 8.25 -3.25
C SER A 13 19.63 8.98 -2.93
N THR A 14 19.52 10.19 -2.42
CA THR A 14 20.65 10.84 -1.72
C THR A 14 20.89 10.14 -0.37
N LYS A 15 22.05 10.33 0.21
CA LYS A 15 22.37 9.81 1.56
C LYS A 15 21.42 10.33 2.63
N LYS A 16 20.99 11.58 2.52
CA LYS A 16 20.04 12.18 3.47
C LYS A 16 18.68 11.50 3.45
N ASP A 17 18.32 10.96 2.30
CA ASP A 17 17.03 10.31 2.05
C ASP A 17 17.08 8.79 2.20
N GLU A 18 18.21 8.21 2.64
CA GLU A 18 18.40 6.76 2.80
C GLU A 18 17.30 6.08 3.61
N ARG A 19 16.74 6.79 4.61
CA ARG A 19 15.59 6.29 5.38
C ARG A 19 14.41 5.88 4.51
N TRP A 20 14.18 6.61 3.41
CA TRP A 20 13.06 6.36 2.50
C TRP A 20 13.29 5.12 1.64
N ILE A 21 14.55 4.78 1.32
CA ILE A 21 14.89 3.51 0.67
C ILE A 21 14.32 2.36 1.49
N LYS A 22 14.62 2.33 2.81
CA LYS A 22 14.15 1.26 3.70
C LYS A 22 12.63 1.20 3.78
N ILE A 23 11.97 2.35 3.91
CA ILE A 23 10.51 2.45 3.99
C ILE A 23 9.86 1.89 2.71
N LEU A 24 10.33 2.31 1.53
CA LEU A 24 9.83 1.85 0.25
C LEU A 24 10.14 0.38 -0.01
N TYR A 25 11.38 -0.05 0.25
CA TYR A 25 11.79 -1.44 0.17
C TYR A 25 10.87 -2.34 1.00
N ASP A 26 10.69 -2.00 2.28
CA ASP A 26 9.84 -2.76 3.21
C ASP A 26 8.38 -2.77 2.74
N SER A 27 7.87 -1.66 2.21
CA SER A 27 6.51 -1.55 1.73
C SER A 27 6.27 -2.43 0.49
N ILE A 28 7.19 -2.40 -0.47
CA ILE A 28 7.13 -3.22 -1.69
C ILE A 28 7.28 -4.71 -1.34
N MET A 29 8.23 -5.07 -0.48
CA MET A 29 8.46 -6.47 -0.08
C MET A 29 7.31 -7.08 0.74
N LYS A 30 6.62 -6.28 1.53
CA LYS A 30 5.43 -6.70 2.29
C LYS A 30 4.17 -6.77 1.44
N TYR A 31 4.16 -6.11 0.29
CA TYR A 31 3.01 -6.15 -0.61
C TYR A 31 2.74 -7.58 -1.08
N ARG A 32 1.47 -7.95 -1.16
CA ARG A 32 1.04 -9.25 -1.68
C ARG A 32 0.05 -9.03 -2.80
N LEU A 33 0.36 -9.59 -3.97
CA LEU A 33 -0.56 -9.56 -5.10
C LEU A 33 -1.89 -10.22 -4.72
N PRO A 34 -3.03 -9.58 -5.03
CA PRO A 34 -4.34 -10.21 -4.85
C PRO A 34 -4.45 -11.48 -5.69
N SER A 35 -5.09 -12.52 -5.14
CA SER A 35 -5.35 -13.76 -5.88
C SER A 35 -6.17 -13.51 -7.15
N GLY A 36 -5.80 -14.18 -8.24
CA GLY A 36 -6.49 -14.11 -9.52
C GLY A 36 -6.12 -12.88 -10.38
N VAL A 37 -5.06 -12.14 -10.05
CA VAL A 37 -4.47 -11.17 -10.97
C VAL A 37 -3.79 -11.96 -12.10
N ILE A 38 -4.14 -11.63 -13.33
CA ILE A 38 -3.47 -12.17 -14.52
C ILE A 38 -2.39 -11.16 -14.90
N LEU A 39 -1.14 -11.59 -14.85
CA LEU A 39 -0.01 -10.78 -15.30
C LEU A 39 0.07 -10.79 -16.82
N PRO A 40 0.49 -9.69 -17.45
CA PRO A 40 0.77 -9.64 -18.90
C PRO A 40 1.83 -10.67 -19.32
N ASP A 41 2.81 -10.89 -18.46
CA ASP A 41 3.84 -11.89 -18.59
C ASP A 41 3.96 -12.63 -17.22
N PRO A 42 3.81 -13.97 -17.19
CA PRO A 42 3.88 -14.77 -15.96
C PRO A 42 5.23 -14.68 -15.24
N ASP A 43 6.31 -14.39 -15.96
CA ASP A 43 7.67 -14.31 -15.42
C ASP A 43 7.98 -12.94 -14.78
N LEU A 44 7.06 -11.98 -14.88
CA LEU A 44 7.23 -10.67 -14.25
C LEU A 44 7.18 -10.78 -12.72
N THR A 45 8.21 -10.20 -12.09
CA THR A 45 8.34 -10.07 -10.64
C THR A 45 8.54 -8.61 -10.25
N TYR A 46 8.47 -8.29 -8.97
CA TYR A 46 8.69 -6.93 -8.43
C TYR A 46 9.53 -6.94 -7.14
N ASN A 47 10.02 -8.09 -6.72
CA ASN A 47 10.68 -8.28 -5.43
C ASN A 47 12.20 -8.41 -5.51
N ARG A 48 12.79 -8.43 -6.69
CA ARG A 48 14.25 -8.37 -6.87
C ARG A 48 14.68 -6.91 -6.89
N ILE A 49 14.93 -6.36 -5.69
CA ILE A 49 15.21 -4.93 -5.50
C ILE A 49 16.68 -4.74 -5.16
N TYR A 50 17.35 -3.85 -5.87
CA TYR A 50 18.64 -3.29 -5.50
C TYR A 50 18.45 -1.90 -4.91
N THR A 51 19.25 -1.55 -3.92
CA THR A 51 19.18 -0.23 -3.26
C THR A 51 20.54 0.45 -3.34
N ASP A 52 20.55 1.69 -3.79
CA ASP A 52 21.74 2.52 -3.94
C ASP A 52 21.56 3.86 -3.23
N PRO A 53 22.03 4.01 -1.97
CA PRO A 53 22.18 5.31 -1.36
C PRO A 53 23.38 6.02 -2.04
N THR A 54 23.08 6.86 -3.01
CA THR A 54 24.04 7.51 -3.90
C THR A 54 24.98 8.42 -3.12
N GLU A 55 26.17 7.94 -2.80
CA GLU A 55 27.23 8.68 -2.10
C GLU A 55 28.41 9.01 -3.01
N SER A 56 28.66 8.15 -4.00
CA SER A 56 29.82 8.23 -4.88
C SER A 56 29.46 8.74 -6.25
N GLU A 57 30.47 9.22 -6.97
CA GLU A 57 30.38 9.44 -8.39
C GLU A 57 29.99 8.14 -9.13
N TYR A 58 29.46 8.31 -10.34
CA TYR A 58 29.09 7.20 -11.20
C TYR A 58 30.33 6.37 -11.59
N ASP A 59 30.26 5.07 -11.35
CA ASP A 59 31.33 4.12 -11.66
C ASP A 59 30.84 2.93 -12.50
N GLU A 60 31.76 2.10 -12.97
CA GLU A 60 31.47 0.91 -13.80
C GLU A 60 30.52 -0.07 -13.10
N LYS A 61 30.63 -0.23 -11.78
CA LYS A 61 29.73 -1.07 -11.01
C LYS A 61 28.32 -0.53 -10.99
N THR A 62 28.17 0.78 -10.85
CA THR A 62 26.87 1.45 -10.92
C THR A 62 26.24 1.25 -12.30
N GLU A 63 27.04 1.36 -13.36
CA GLU A 63 26.60 1.10 -14.73
C GLU A 63 26.07 -0.33 -14.91
N GLU A 64 26.80 -1.32 -14.43
CA GLU A 64 26.39 -2.74 -14.48
C GLU A 64 25.06 -2.96 -13.73
N ILE A 65 24.87 -2.34 -12.58
CA ILE A 65 23.65 -2.45 -11.79
C ILE A 65 22.46 -1.82 -12.53
N LEU A 66 22.64 -0.60 -13.04
CA LEU A 66 21.60 0.07 -13.80
C LEU A 66 21.24 -0.71 -15.07
N ALA A 67 22.25 -1.20 -15.81
CA ALA A 67 22.05 -2.03 -16.99
C ALA A 67 21.31 -3.35 -16.68
N SER A 68 21.51 -3.91 -15.48
CA SER A 68 20.84 -5.15 -15.04
C SER A 68 19.50 -4.90 -14.34
N SER A 69 19.05 -3.66 -14.22
CA SER A 69 17.77 -3.29 -13.61
C SER A 69 16.71 -3.00 -14.66
N ARG A 70 15.46 -3.44 -14.39
CA ARG A 70 14.32 -3.21 -15.29
C ARG A 70 13.70 -1.83 -15.07
N TYR A 71 13.56 -1.42 -13.83
CA TYR A 71 13.05 -0.11 -13.44
C TYR A 71 14.03 0.63 -12.55
N LEU A 72 14.11 1.94 -12.76
CA LEU A 72 14.80 2.86 -11.86
C LEU A 72 13.75 3.63 -11.05
N LEU A 73 13.82 3.54 -9.73
CA LEU A 73 12.98 4.30 -8.81
C LEU A 73 13.87 5.34 -8.12
N ILE A 74 13.54 6.61 -8.28
CA ILE A 74 14.28 7.72 -7.68
C ILE A 74 13.46 8.36 -6.58
N ILE A 75 14.05 8.46 -5.40
CA ILE A 75 13.49 9.19 -4.28
C ILE A 75 13.82 10.68 -4.47
N CYS A 76 12.77 11.49 -4.59
CA CYS A 76 12.85 12.91 -4.91
C CYS A 76 12.60 13.75 -3.65
N SER A 77 13.55 14.63 -3.37
CA SER A 77 13.56 15.65 -2.33
C SER A 77 14.35 16.86 -2.82
N PRO A 78 14.35 18.01 -2.16
CA PRO A 78 15.19 19.14 -2.56
C PRO A 78 16.67 18.80 -2.63
N ASP A 79 17.18 17.89 -1.79
CA ASP A 79 18.55 17.39 -1.88
C ASP A 79 18.75 16.52 -3.13
N ALA A 80 17.75 15.74 -3.53
CA ALA A 80 17.78 14.92 -4.75
C ALA A 80 17.79 15.79 -6.01
N GLY A 81 16.96 16.85 -6.05
CA GLY A 81 16.93 17.81 -7.15
C GLY A 81 18.27 18.51 -7.40
N ALA A 82 19.08 18.71 -6.35
CA ALA A 82 20.40 19.31 -6.42
C ALA A 82 21.55 18.29 -6.60
N SER A 83 21.27 16.99 -6.59
CA SER A 83 22.28 15.93 -6.56
C SER A 83 22.74 15.56 -7.97
N LYS A 84 23.93 16.03 -8.37
CA LYS A 84 24.55 15.63 -9.64
C LYS A 84 24.76 14.12 -9.78
N PRO A 85 25.27 13.37 -8.76
CA PRO A 85 25.44 11.93 -8.87
C PRO A 85 24.11 11.19 -9.14
N LEU A 86 23.00 11.67 -8.58
CA LEU A 86 21.67 11.09 -8.82
C LEU A 86 21.16 11.39 -10.23
N SER A 87 21.37 12.62 -10.69
CA SER A 87 21.09 13.08 -12.05
C SER A 87 21.85 12.26 -13.10
N ASP A 88 23.16 12.04 -12.90
CA ASP A 88 23.99 11.22 -13.80
C ASP A 88 23.43 9.79 -13.92
N ARG A 89 22.95 9.18 -12.82
CA ARG A 89 22.32 7.86 -12.85
C ARG A 89 21.01 7.85 -13.64
N LEU A 90 20.21 8.89 -13.47
CA LEU A 90 18.94 9.06 -14.20
C LEU A 90 19.19 9.16 -15.71
N VAL A 91 20.13 10.02 -16.13
CA VAL A 91 20.49 10.19 -17.54
C VAL A 91 20.94 8.85 -18.14
N ARG A 92 21.90 8.20 -17.50
CA ARG A 92 22.44 6.92 -17.98
C ARG A 92 21.38 5.84 -18.09
N PHE A 93 20.48 5.75 -17.09
CA PHE A 93 19.40 4.76 -17.14
C PHE A 93 18.42 5.07 -18.28
N LYS A 94 18.08 6.34 -18.50
CA LYS A 94 17.24 6.77 -19.63
C LYS A 94 17.88 6.43 -20.97
N ASP A 95 19.18 6.66 -21.11
CA ASP A 95 19.93 6.33 -22.34
C ASP A 95 19.91 4.82 -22.64
N MET A 96 19.97 3.97 -21.60
CA MET A 96 19.96 2.51 -21.73
C MET A 96 18.57 1.92 -21.99
N ASN A 97 17.49 2.65 -21.67
CA ASN A 97 16.11 2.15 -21.70
C ASN A 97 15.15 3.07 -22.51
N ASP A 98 15.67 3.80 -23.50
CA ASP A 98 14.89 4.70 -24.38
C ASP A 98 14.00 5.71 -23.61
N GLY A 99 14.45 6.14 -22.42
CA GLY A 99 13.72 7.07 -21.56
C GLY A 99 12.59 6.44 -20.73
N GLU A 100 12.31 5.16 -20.93
CA GLU A 100 11.23 4.45 -20.24
C GLU A 100 11.65 3.86 -18.89
N ASN A 101 10.68 3.34 -18.15
CA ASN A 101 10.87 2.57 -16.91
C ASN A 101 11.51 3.33 -15.74
N VAL A 102 11.28 4.63 -15.66
CA VAL A 102 11.70 5.46 -14.53
C VAL A 102 10.48 5.86 -13.69
N ILE A 103 10.60 5.70 -12.38
CA ILE A 103 9.54 6.04 -11.41
C ILE A 103 10.10 7.08 -10.44
N ALA A 104 9.48 8.25 -10.40
CA ALA A 104 9.79 9.28 -9.42
C ALA A 104 8.92 9.08 -8.17
N VAL A 105 9.51 9.19 -6.96
CA VAL A 105 8.79 9.15 -5.69
C VAL A 105 9.10 10.41 -4.90
N LEU A 106 8.13 11.30 -4.80
CA LEU A 106 8.27 12.57 -4.08
C LEU A 106 8.02 12.35 -2.59
N VAL A 107 9.04 12.62 -1.79
CA VAL A 107 9.03 12.40 -0.33
C VAL A 107 9.03 13.70 0.46
N GLU A 108 9.60 14.78 -0.09
CA GLU A 108 9.74 16.08 0.55
C GLU A 108 9.88 17.18 -0.50
N GLY A 109 9.51 18.42 -0.15
CA GLY A 109 9.63 19.60 -1.01
C GLY A 109 8.55 19.67 -2.10
N GLU A 110 8.66 20.68 -2.95
CA GLU A 110 7.78 20.84 -4.11
C GLU A 110 8.41 20.20 -5.36
N PRO A 111 7.61 19.79 -6.37
CA PRO A 111 8.11 19.12 -7.56
C PRO A 111 9.25 19.87 -8.25
N GLN A 112 9.13 21.19 -8.38
CA GLN A 112 10.08 22.04 -9.11
C GLN A 112 11.48 22.07 -8.48
N GLU A 113 11.60 21.86 -7.17
CA GLU A 113 12.87 21.84 -6.44
C GLU A 113 13.38 20.44 -6.14
N SER A 114 12.49 19.44 -6.19
CA SER A 114 12.76 18.08 -5.71
C SER A 114 13.07 17.11 -6.83
N PHE A 115 12.64 17.40 -8.06
CA PHE A 115 12.97 16.56 -9.19
C PHE A 115 14.33 16.96 -9.79
N PRO A 116 15.22 15.98 -10.06
CA PRO A 116 16.36 16.22 -10.95
C PRO A 116 15.89 16.86 -12.25
N PRO A 117 16.61 17.86 -12.79
CA PRO A 117 16.21 18.57 -14.00
C PRO A 117 15.91 17.65 -15.20
N GLU A 118 16.58 16.51 -15.26
CA GLU A 118 16.44 15.53 -16.33
C GLU A 118 15.13 14.73 -16.29
N PHE A 119 14.35 14.86 -15.23
CA PHE A 119 12.96 14.38 -15.21
C PHE A 119 12.01 15.27 -15.98
N ILE A 120 12.37 16.54 -16.13
CA ILE A 120 11.54 17.54 -16.78
C ILE A 120 11.74 17.43 -18.29
N GLU A 121 10.70 16.99 -18.99
CA GLU A 121 10.72 16.91 -20.45
C GLU A 121 10.06 18.13 -21.06
N GLU A 122 10.76 18.79 -21.99
CA GLU A 122 10.17 19.84 -22.82
C GLU A 122 9.54 19.21 -24.06
N LYS A 123 8.22 19.29 -24.17
CA LYS A 123 7.49 18.88 -25.37
C LYS A 123 7.13 20.09 -26.21
N HIS A 124 7.57 20.08 -27.47
CA HIS A 124 7.09 21.04 -28.45
C HIS A 124 5.66 20.65 -28.88
N VAL A 125 4.68 21.44 -28.45
CA VAL A 125 3.28 21.23 -28.77
C VAL A 125 2.87 22.20 -29.88
N ARG A 126 2.27 21.63 -30.94
CA ARG A 126 1.63 22.40 -32.00
C ARG A 126 0.14 22.43 -31.79
N ARG A 127 -0.44 23.58 -31.53
CA ARG A 127 -1.87 23.76 -31.38
C ARG A 127 -2.44 24.54 -32.52
N LEU A 128 -3.43 23.99 -33.20
CA LEU A 128 -4.22 24.71 -34.19
C LEU A 128 -5.23 25.57 -33.45
N MET A 129 -5.14 26.89 -33.65
CA MET A 129 -6.06 27.86 -33.08
C MET A 129 -7.34 27.95 -33.94
N PRO A 130 -8.46 28.47 -33.39
CA PRO A 130 -9.73 28.60 -34.12
C PRO A 130 -9.64 29.46 -35.40
N ASP A 131 -8.63 30.34 -35.48
CA ASP A 131 -8.31 31.20 -36.66
C ASP A 131 -7.44 30.51 -37.71
N MET A 132 -7.26 29.18 -37.56
CA MET A 132 -6.38 28.34 -38.41
C MET A 132 -4.88 28.67 -38.33
N SER A 133 -4.46 29.52 -37.38
CA SER A 133 -3.04 29.69 -37.08
C SER A 133 -2.49 28.50 -36.27
N VAL A 134 -1.23 28.13 -36.56
CA VAL A 134 -0.52 27.12 -35.78
C VAL A 134 0.39 27.84 -34.82
N VAL A 135 0.13 27.68 -33.52
CA VAL A 135 1.00 28.18 -32.46
C VAL A 135 1.86 27.03 -31.96
N GLU A 136 3.16 27.19 -32.02
CA GLU A 136 4.14 26.30 -31.41
C GLU A 136 4.54 26.88 -30.06
N TYR A 137 4.40 26.07 -29.00
CA TYR A 137 4.90 26.43 -27.68
C TYR A 137 5.55 25.22 -27.04
N THR A 138 6.48 25.48 -26.14
CA THR A 138 7.11 24.43 -25.34
C THR A 138 6.33 24.26 -24.07
N GLU A 139 5.83 23.08 -23.85
CA GLU A 139 5.15 22.68 -22.62
C GLU A 139 6.11 21.83 -21.80
N THR A 140 6.32 22.24 -20.55
CA THR A 140 7.10 21.47 -19.60
C THR A 140 6.22 20.36 -19.03
N VAL A 141 6.59 19.11 -19.30
CA VAL A 141 5.87 17.94 -18.81
C VAL A 141 6.60 17.41 -17.58
N GLU A 142 5.97 17.58 -16.42
CA GLU A 142 6.47 16.96 -15.20
C GLU A 142 6.18 15.44 -15.22
N PRO A 143 7.10 14.61 -14.69
CA PRO A 143 6.89 13.18 -14.63
C PRO A 143 5.71 12.84 -13.72
N VAL A 144 5.00 11.77 -14.04
CA VAL A 144 4.00 11.21 -13.14
C VAL A 144 4.72 10.61 -11.95
N ALA A 145 4.73 11.33 -10.83
CA ALA A 145 5.39 10.90 -9.62
C ALA A 145 4.42 10.29 -8.62
N SER A 146 4.92 9.33 -7.85
CA SER A 146 4.26 8.83 -6.64
C SER A 146 4.50 9.82 -5.50
N ASP A 147 3.46 10.48 -4.98
CA ASP A 147 3.57 11.46 -3.90
C ASP A 147 3.24 10.83 -2.54
N ILE A 148 4.27 10.64 -1.71
CA ILE A 148 4.13 10.08 -0.35
C ILE A 148 4.31 11.12 0.76
N ARG A 149 4.36 12.41 0.42
CA ARG A 149 4.39 13.51 1.39
C ARG A 149 3.11 13.49 2.23
N ALA A 150 3.24 13.65 3.54
CA ALA A 150 2.09 13.68 4.44
C ALA A 150 2.33 14.54 5.67
N GLY A 151 1.25 15.17 6.16
CA GLY A 151 1.29 16.01 7.34
C GLY A 151 1.26 15.24 8.66
N ASP A 152 0.70 14.03 8.68
CA ASP A 152 0.65 13.16 9.85
C ASP A 152 1.05 11.71 9.57
N SER A 153 1.26 10.93 10.63
CA SER A 153 1.73 9.54 10.52
C SER A 153 0.68 8.58 9.94
N LYS A 154 -0.61 8.86 10.09
CA LYS A 154 -1.71 8.03 9.58
C LYS A 154 -1.88 8.26 8.09
N GLU A 155 -1.89 9.52 7.67
CA GLU A 155 -1.91 9.91 6.26
C GLU A 155 -0.69 9.38 5.52
N ALA A 156 0.52 9.49 6.11
CA ALA A 156 1.75 8.95 5.56
C ALA A 156 1.66 7.45 5.26
N LYS A 157 1.12 6.66 6.20
CA LYS A 157 0.93 5.22 6.00
C LYS A 157 -0.08 4.91 4.90
N GLN A 158 -1.17 5.68 4.82
CA GLN A 158 -2.20 5.50 3.81
C GLN A 158 -1.67 5.84 2.41
N LYS A 159 -1.00 7.00 2.25
CA LYS A 159 -0.37 7.39 0.99
C LYS A 159 0.70 6.40 0.56
N LEU A 160 1.61 6.01 1.46
CA LEU A 160 2.64 5.02 1.16
C LEU A 160 2.04 3.71 0.65
N ARG A 161 0.96 3.21 1.29
CA ARG A 161 0.28 1.99 0.86
C ARG A 161 -0.32 2.14 -0.53
N TYR A 162 -0.98 3.26 -0.81
CA TYR A 162 -1.58 3.57 -2.09
C TYR A 162 -0.53 3.65 -3.20
N GLU A 163 0.53 4.42 -2.97
CA GLU A 163 1.61 4.60 -3.95
C GLU A 163 2.42 3.32 -4.15
N THR A 164 2.59 2.47 -3.11
CA THR A 164 3.19 1.15 -3.27
C THR A 164 2.41 0.29 -4.27
N VAL A 165 1.07 0.32 -4.23
CA VAL A 165 0.23 -0.41 -5.19
C VAL A 165 0.47 0.12 -6.61
N ARG A 166 0.57 1.43 -6.79
CA ARG A 166 0.85 2.06 -8.10
C ARG A 166 2.23 1.69 -8.63
N ILE A 167 3.27 1.76 -7.78
CA ILE A 167 4.63 1.36 -8.15
C ILE A 167 4.66 -0.10 -8.58
N VAL A 168 4.09 -1.01 -7.80
CA VAL A 168 4.04 -2.44 -8.14
C VAL A 168 3.23 -2.69 -9.41
N ALA A 169 2.12 -1.98 -9.61
CA ALA A 169 1.33 -2.06 -10.83
C ALA A 169 2.17 -1.66 -12.06
N SER A 170 2.88 -0.54 -11.98
CA SER A 170 3.75 -0.06 -13.07
C SER A 170 4.85 -1.08 -13.40
N VAL A 171 5.52 -1.62 -12.37
CA VAL A 171 6.59 -2.63 -12.53
C VAL A 171 6.08 -3.92 -13.16
N LEU A 172 4.82 -4.28 -12.91
CA LEU A 172 4.17 -5.47 -13.47
C LEU A 172 3.46 -5.20 -14.81
N GLY A 173 3.52 -3.97 -15.33
CA GLY A 173 2.81 -3.59 -16.56
C GLY A 173 1.29 -3.67 -16.42
N LEU A 174 0.76 -3.44 -15.20
CA LEU A 174 -0.66 -3.47 -14.90
C LEU A 174 -1.21 -2.06 -14.72
N HIS A 175 -2.46 -1.85 -15.09
CA HIS A 175 -3.14 -0.62 -14.71
C HIS A 175 -3.40 -0.62 -13.18
N PRO A 176 -3.11 0.47 -12.45
CA PRO A 176 -3.28 0.54 -10.99
C PRO A 176 -4.66 0.12 -10.50
N ASP A 177 -5.73 0.50 -11.23
CA ASP A 177 -7.11 0.15 -10.90
C ASP A 177 -7.36 -1.36 -10.79
N VAL A 178 -6.59 -2.18 -11.51
CA VAL A 178 -6.73 -3.64 -11.46
C VAL A 178 -6.37 -4.17 -10.08
N LEU A 179 -5.34 -3.59 -9.46
CA LEU A 179 -4.89 -3.96 -8.13
C LEU A 179 -5.76 -3.31 -7.05
N GLU A 180 -6.15 -2.05 -7.19
CA GLU A 180 -6.96 -1.30 -6.22
C GLU A 180 -8.35 -1.92 -6.03
N ARG A 181 -9.11 -2.12 -7.13
CA ARG A 181 -10.46 -2.71 -7.08
C ARG A 181 -10.50 -4.10 -6.44
N ARG A 182 -9.41 -4.87 -6.53
CA ARG A 182 -9.33 -6.20 -5.91
C ARG A 182 -8.99 -6.13 -4.43
N HIS A 183 -8.20 -5.14 -4.00
CA HIS A 183 -7.96 -4.89 -2.58
C HIS A 183 -9.24 -4.46 -1.86
N GLU A 184 -10.03 -3.55 -2.44
CA GLU A 184 -11.31 -3.13 -1.88
C GLU A 184 -12.31 -4.29 -1.77
N LYS A 185 -12.44 -5.11 -2.83
CA LYS A 185 -13.31 -6.29 -2.80
C LYS A 185 -12.89 -7.31 -1.74
N ARG A 186 -11.59 -7.50 -1.53
CA ARG A 186 -11.08 -8.40 -0.49
C ARG A 186 -11.38 -7.85 0.90
N ARG A 187 -11.18 -6.56 1.13
CA ARG A 187 -11.52 -5.88 2.37
C ARG A 187 -13.01 -5.94 2.67
N GLN A 188 -13.86 -5.62 1.68
CA GLN A 188 -15.31 -5.72 1.81
C GLN A 188 -15.76 -7.15 2.14
N ARG A 189 -15.22 -8.17 1.47
CA ARG A 189 -15.53 -9.57 1.78
C ARG A 189 -15.11 -9.96 3.20
N ALA A 190 -13.93 -9.54 3.65
CA ALA A 190 -13.48 -9.80 5.01
C ALA A 190 -14.41 -9.15 6.05
N ILE A 191 -14.81 -7.90 5.85
CA ILE A 191 -15.77 -7.19 6.71
C ILE A 191 -17.13 -7.90 6.72
N ILE A 192 -17.64 -8.28 5.54
CA ILE A 192 -18.92 -9.01 5.44
C ILE A 192 -18.83 -10.36 6.14
N THR A 193 -17.72 -11.09 6.00
CA THR A 193 -17.54 -12.40 6.67
C THR A 193 -17.54 -12.24 8.20
N VAL A 194 -16.83 -11.23 8.71
CA VAL A 194 -16.81 -10.93 10.15
C VAL A 194 -18.19 -10.50 10.63
N ALA A 195 -18.90 -9.64 9.91
CA ALA A 195 -20.24 -9.19 10.27
C ALA A 195 -21.26 -10.35 10.28
N VAL A 196 -21.19 -11.26 9.29
CA VAL A 196 -22.05 -12.42 9.21
C VAL A 196 -21.76 -13.41 10.35
N SER A 197 -20.47 -13.67 10.65
CA SER A 197 -20.13 -14.56 11.76
C SER A 197 -20.53 -13.97 13.12
N ALA A 198 -20.33 -12.69 13.35
CA ALA A 198 -20.79 -12.00 14.55
C ALA A 198 -22.33 -12.04 14.69
N SER A 199 -23.06 -11.81 13.60
CA SER A 199 -24.53 -11.90 13.57
C SER A 199 -25.04 -13.30 13.87
N LEU A 200 -24.37 -14.35 13.36
CA LEU A 200 -24.70 -15.75 13.68
C LEU A 200 -24.49 -16.06 15.16
N ILE A 201 -23.38 -15.61 15.73
CA ILE A 201 -23.08 -15.80 17.16
C ILE A 201 -24.14 -15.10 18.02
N LEU A 202 -24.47 -13.83 17.71
CA LEU A 202 -25.51 -13.09 18.40
C LEU A 202 -26.89 -13.77 18.30
N SER A 203 -27.22 -14.31 17.12
CA SER A 203 -28.47 -15.04 16.89
C SER A 203 -28.55 -16.34 17.74
N VAL A 204 -27.43 -17.06 17.86
CA VAL A 204 -27.35 -18.24 18.72
C VAL A 204 -27.50 -17.85 20.18
N ILE A 205 -26.82 -16.81 20.64
CA ILE A 205 -26.94 -16.29 22.01
C ILE A 205 -28.39 -15.86 22.29
N ALA A 206 -29.00 -15.07 21.39
CA ALA A 206 -30.38 -14.64 21.51
C ALA A 206 -31.37 -15.84 21.53
N GLY A 207 -31.13 -16.86 20.70
CA GLY A 207 -31.91 -18.10 20.68
C GLY A 207 -31.82 -18.89 21.99
N ILE A 208 -30.61 -18.93 22.58
CA ILE A 208 -30.39 -19.53 23.91
C ILE A 208 -31.16 -18.73 24.97
N PHE A 209 -31.03 -17.40 24.99
CA PHE A 209 -31.75 -16.55 25.95
C PHE A 209 -33.29 -16.66 25.80
N LEU A 210 -33.81 -16.65 24.56
CA LEU A 210 -35.24 -16.87 24.32
C LEU A 210 -35.73 -18.28 24.77
N GLY A 211 -34.94 -19.30 24.43
CA GLY A 211 -35.25 -20.70 24.87
C GLY A 211 -35.26 -20.87 26.38
N PHE A 212 -34.38 -20.16 27.06
CA PHE A 212 -34.30 -20.19 28.52
C PHE A 212 -35.33 -19.26 29.17
N GLY A 213 -35.62 -18.09 28.60
CA GLY A 213 -36.65 -17.19 29.08
C GLY A 213 -38.06 -17.81 29.07
N LEU A 214 -38.35 -18.66 28.08
CA LEU A 214 -39.60 -19.42 28.01
C LEU A 214 -39.64 -20.57 29.03
N LYS A 215 -38.51 -21.14 29.41
CA LYS A 215 -38.41 -22.22 30.41
C LYS A 215 -38.36 -21.68 31.85
N ALA A 216 -37.81 -20.49 32.08
CA ALA A 216 -37.69 -19.86 33.41
C ALA A 216 -39.04 -19.48 34.05
N LYS A 217 -40.14 -19.54 33.28
CA LYS A 217 -41.50 -19.37 33.81
C LYS A 217 -41.98 -20.60 34.64
N HIS A 218 -41.20 -21.69 34.69
CA HIS A 218 -41.68 -22.93 35.34
C HIS A 218 -40.83 -23.45 36.50
N GLU A 219 -39.58 -23.02 36.71
CA GLU A 219 -38.80 -23.49 37.88
C GLU A 219 -37.70 -22.49 38.28
N GLY A 220 -37.80 -21.97 39.50
CA GLY A 220 -36.92 -20.93 40.06
C GLY A 220 -35.49 -21.35 40.43
N ASP A 221 -35.04 -22.60 40.18
CA ASP A 221 -33.74 -23.11 40.68
C ASP A 221 -32.63 -23.23 39.57
N ILE A 222 -32.93 -22.83 38.34
CA ILE A 222 -32.00 -23.02 37.22
C ILE A 222 -31.19 -21.74 36.93
N PHE A 223 -31.56 -20.63 37.52
CA PHE A 223 -30.99 -19.30 37.16
C PHE A 223 -29.49 -19.17 37.48
N THR A 224 -29.04 -19.81 38.58
CA THR A 224 -27.62 -19.69 39.01
C THR A 224 -26.64 -20.47 38.14
N ARG A 225 -27.05 -21.61 37.59
CA ARG A 225 -26.19 -22.41 36.68
C ARG A 225 -26.09 -21.84 35.27
N GLN A 226 -27.04 -21.04 34.86
CA GLN A 226 -27.10 -20.47 33.51
C GLN A 226 -26.25 -19.23 33.33
N THR A 227 -26.14 -18.41 34.38
CA THR A 227 -25.23 -17.23 34.36
C THR A 227 -23.79 -17.70 34.27
N GLU A 228 -23.43 -18.81 34.88
CA GLU A 228 -22.07 -19.35 34.85
C GLU A 228 -21.68 -19.86 33.44
N ILE A 229 -22.59 -20.54 32.72
CA ILE A 229 -22.35 -21.05 31.36
C ILE A 229 -22.31 -19.92 30.35
N SER A 230 -23.17 -18.89 30.46
CA SER A 230 -23.17 -17.77 29.56
C SER A 230 -21.92 -16.90 29.73
N THR A 231 -21.43 -16.76 30.96
CA THR A 231 -20.19 -16.03 31.27
C THR A 231 -18.97 -16.80 30.74
N GLU A 232 -18.93 -18.12 30.88
CA GLU A 232 -17.85 -18.98 30.39
C GLU A 232 -17.80 -18.98 28.84
N VAL A 233 -18.95 -19.01 28.16
CA VAL A 233 -19.03 -18.93 26.69
C VAL A 233 -18.61 -17.54 26.19
N ALA A 234 -19.06 -16.49 26.87
CA ALA A 234 -18.65 -15.13 26.55
C ALA A 234 -17.12 -14.90 26.74
N GLU A 235 -16.55 -15.46 27.82
CA GLU A 235 -15.12 -15.39 28.10
C GLU A 235 -14.28 -16.18 27.09
N ARG A 236 -14.73 -17.36 26.67
CA ARG A 236 -14.06 -18.13 25.60
C ARG A 236 -14.13 -17.41 24.25
N LEU A 237 -15.28 -16.88 23.87
CA LEU A 237 -15.42 -16.11 22.64
C LEU A 237 -14.57 -14.85 22.65
N THR A 238 -14.46 -14.20 23.82
CA THR A 238 -13.62 -13.00 23.99
C THR A 238 -12.13 -13.32 23.89
N LYS A 239 -11.71 -14.52 24.29
CA LYS A 239 -10.32 -14.97 24.20
C LYS A 239 -9.93 -15.56 22.84
N GLU A 240 -10.81 -16.38 22.25
CA GLU A 240 -10.48 -17.12 21.02
C GLU A 240 -10.71 -16.32 19.72
N LEU A 241 -11.67 -15.38 19.70
CA LEU A 241 -11.94 -14.55 18.52
C LEU A 241 -10.80 -13.61 18.13
N PRO A 242 -10.15 -12.88 19.07
CA PRO A 242 -9.02 -12.02 18.71
C PRO A 242 -7.82 -12.79 18.13
N ASP A 243 -7.58 -14.03 18.61
CA ASP A 243 -6.46 -14.84 18.16
C ASP A 243 -6.66 -15.39 16.74
N GLN A 244 -7.90 -15.76 16.38
CA GLN A 244 -8.21 -16.24 15.02
C GLN A 244 -8.14 -15.15 13.95
N PHE A 245 -8.28 -13.89 14.33
CA PHE A 245 -8.25 -12.74 13.41
C PHE A 245 -7.03 -11.84 13.60
N SER A 246 -5.99 -12.33 14.28
CA SER A 246 -4.75 -11.60 14.55
C SER A 246 -4.04 -11.08 13.28
N ASP A 247 -4.25 -11.73 12.14
CA ASP A 247 -3.66 -11.36 10.85
C ASP A 247 -4.41 -10.23 10.12
N ILE A 248 -5.55 -9.76 10.64
CA ILE A 248 -6.36 -8.70 10.03
C ILE A 248 -6.53 -7.56 11.03
N PRO A 249 -5.68 -6.52 11.01
CA PRO A 249 -5.67 -5.44 12.01
C PRO A 249 -7.01 -4.70 12.16
N GLU A 250 -7.75 -4.53 11.05
CA GLU A 250 -9.05 -3.84 11.05
C GLU A 250 -10.17 -4.70 11.67
N ALA A 251 -10.07 -6.03 11.54
CA ALA A 251 -11.01 -6.96 12.19
C ALA A 251 -10.78 -7.01 13.71
N LYS A 252 -9.52 -6.96 14.14
CA LYS A 252 -9.17 -6.93 15.56
C LYS A 252 -9.75 -5.69 16.26
N GLN A 253 -9.61 -4.52 15.63
CA GLN A 253 -10.13 -3.28 16.21
C GLN A 253 -11.66 -3.28 16.30
N ALA A 254 -12.36 -3.81 15.29
CA ALA A 254 -13.81 -3.94 15.29
C ALA A 254 -14.31 -4.96 16.36
N ILE A 255 -13.57 -6.06 16.55
CA ILE A 255 -13.88 -7.06 17.58
C ILE A 255 -13.66 -6.48 18.98
N GLU A 256 -12.56 -5.76 19.22
CA GLU A 256 -12.28 -5.08 20.50
C GLU A 256 -13.35 -4.04 20.84
N GLU A 257 -13.88 -3.31 19.84
CA GLU A 257 -14.95 -2.31 20.02
C GLU A 257 -16.28 -2.99 20.38
N ILE A 258 -16.65 -4.08 19.68
CA ILE A 258 -17.87 -4.86 19.97
C ILE A 258 -17.79 -5.53 21.37
N ILE A 259 -16.62 -6.05 21.75
CA ILE A 259 -16.39 -6.64 23.06
C ILE A 259 -16.52 -5.59 24.17
N ALA A 260 -15.95 -4.40 23.97
CA ALA A 260 -16.03 -3.29 24.92
C ALA A 260 -17.49 -2.80 25.10
N GLU A 261 -18.25 -2.70 24.01
CA GLU A 261 -19.66 -2.32 24.02
C GLU A 261 -20.52 -3.39 24.74
N ALA A 262 -20.31 -4.68 24.45
CA ALA A 262 -21.00 -5.79 25.11
C ALA A 262 -20.66 -5.90 26.61
N GLN A 263 -19.42 -5.59 27.02
CA GLN A 263 -19.02 -5.54 28.42
C GLN A 263 -19.68 -4.36 29.17
N THR A 264 -19.83 -3.22 28.51
CA THR A 264 -20.48 -2.03 29.09
C THR A 264 -21.96 -2.30 29.34
N ASP A 265 -22.64 -2.99 28.40
CA ASP A 265 -24.04 -3.34 28.52
C ASP A 265 -24.29 -4.45 29.59
N LEU A 266 -23.34 -5.37 29.76
CA LEU A 266 -23.43 -6.45 30.76
C LEU A 266 -23.12 -6.02 32.20
N TYR A 267 -22.26 -5.00 32.36
CA TYR A 267 -21.81 -4.53 33.69
C TYR A 267 -22.19 -3.09 34.01
N GLY A 268 -22.94 -2.40 33.12
CA GLY A 268 -23.31 -0.99 33.27
C GLY A 268 -24.61 -0.71 34.04
N GLU A 269 -25.34 -1.71 34.52
CA GLU A 269 -26.47 -1.55 35.42
C GLU A 269 -26.10 -2.03 36.84
N GLY A 270 -25.38 -1.15 37.56
CA GLY A 270 -25.08 -1.30 38.99
C GLY A 270 -25.15 0.05 39.69
#